data_827b7143a2b60604ca5e193794a5934f
#
_entry.id   827b7143a2b60604ca5e193794a5934f
#
_cell.length_a   1.000
_cell.length_b   1.000
_cell.length_c   1.000
_cell.angle_alpha   90.00
_cell.angle_beta   90.00
_cell.angle_gamma   90.00
#
_symmetry.space_group_name_H-M   'P 1'
#
loop_
_entity.id
_entity.type
_entity.pdbx_description
1 polymer ?
#
loop_
_entity_poly.entity_id
_entity_poly.type
_entity_poly.pdbx_seq_one_letter_code
_entity_poly.pdbx_strand_id
1 'polypeptide(L)'
;MCIRDRYVRDGYFDNIDMCIFTHVGNNLDVSYGPSTGTGLVSVEYTFTGEAAHSAGAPWRGRSALDAAELMNIGWNYKREHLHPLKRSHSIFTDAGDQPNVVPSKASIWFFLRDITSEGILDMYNDADNISKGAALMTDTEVTSKVIGAASPRHFNKIIAEAMYENIKNIGLPKWSKEDQMLAKAVQKEVNSENLNGLATVISELGKPRKEPISGGSDDIGDISWTIPTVTLRFPSNIPGLQGHHWSNAIAMATPIAHKGGTAGAKVVAATVIDFLTKPTLLNQAKNYLSLIHI
;
A
#
# COMPACT_ATOMS: atom_id res chain seq x y z
N MET A 1 0.98 6.70 5.64
CA MET A 1 1.82 7.91 5.55
C MET A 1 3.14 7.49 4.96
N CYS A 2 3.53 8.05 3.83
CA CYS A 2 4.79 7.72 3.16
C CYS A 2 5.87 8.70 3.65
N ILE A 3 6.86 8.20 4.35
CA ILE A 3 7.94 9.00 4.97
C ILE A 3 9.30 8.62 4.40
N ARG A 4 9.44 7.37 3.90
CA ARG A 4 10.72 6.83 3.45
C ARG A 4 11.27 7.50 2.20
N ASP A 5 10.41 8.07 1.35
CA ASP A 5 10.82 8.92 0.22
C ASP A 5 11.70 10.09 0.67
N ARG A 6 11.38 10.70 1.82
CA ARG A 6 12.18 11.78 2.41
C ARG A 6 13.51 11.27 2.93
N TYR A 7 13.52 10.14 3.65
CA TYR A 7 14.76 9.54 4.14
C TYR A 7 15.69 9.11 3.01
N VAL A 8 15.13 8.62 1.90
CA VAL A 8 15.92 8.31 0.69
C VAL A 8 16.56 9.59 0.15
N ARG A 9 15.78 10.67 -0.05
CA ARG A 9 16.28 11.95 -0.56
C ARG A 9 17.31 12.62 0.37
N ASP A 10 17.15 12.42 1.67
CA ASP A 10 18.05 12.98 2.69
C ASP A 10 19.31 12.12 2.90
N GLY A 11 19.53 11.05 2.09
CA GLY A 11 20.73 10.22 2.10
C GLY A 11 20.82 9.21 3.25
N TYR A 12 19.74 8.95 3.98
CA TYR A 12 19.77 7.99 5.11
C TYR A 12 20.08 6.56 4.68
N PHE A 13 19.93 6.24 3.40
CA PHE A 13 20.20 4.92 2.84
C PHE A 13 21.52 4.82 2.08
N ASP A 14 22.32 5.89 1.97
CA ASP A 14 23.55 5.92 1.16
C ASP A 14 24.62 4.92 1.61
N ASN A 15 24.66 4.59 2.90
CA ASN A 15 25.59 3.64 3.49
C ASN A 15 24.92 2.30 3.88
N ILE A 16 23.75 2.00 3.32
CA ILE A 16 23.05 0.75 3.57
C ILE A 16 23.21 -0.18 2.36
N ASP A 17 23.73 -1.37 2.58
CA ASP A 17 24.01 -2.33 1.50
C ASP A 17 22.78 -3.09 1.02
N MET A 18 21.82 -3.35 1.90
CA MET A 18 20.56 -4.04 1.57
C MET A 18 19.47 -3.77 2.61
N CYS A 19 18.24 -3.95 2.22
CA CYS A 19 17.09 -3.86 3.09
C CYS A 19 16.25 -5.14 3.05
N ILE A 20 15.93 -5.69 4.21
CA ILE A 20 14.92 -6.74 4.36
C ILE A 20 13.73 -6.13 5.09
N PHE A 21 12.66 -5.89 4.37
CA PHE A 21 11.38 -5.49 4.94
C PHE A 21 10.59 -6.73 5.34
N THR A 22 9.79 -6.63 6.39
CA THR A 22 8.93 -7.73 6.84
C THR A 22 7.48 -7.30 6.89
N HIS A 23 6.59 -8.20 6.54
CA HIS A 23 5.15 -7.94 6.56
C HIS A 23 4.38 -9.18 7.04
N VAL A 24 3.36 -8.96 7.86
CA VAL A 24 2.44 -10.03 8.27
C VAL A 24 1.79 -10.65 7.04
N GLY A 25 1.77 -11.98 7.00
CA GLY A 25 1.12 -12.78 5.98
C GLY A 25 0.49 -14.02 6.60
N ASN A 26 0.11 -14.94 5.75
CA ASN A 26 -0.50 -16.22 6.15
C ASN A 26 0.36 -17.43 5.76
N ASN A 27 1.54 -17.18 5.19
CA ASN A 27 2.54 -18.17 4.86
C ASN A 27 3.95 -17.55 5.01
N LEU A 28 5.01 -18.34 4.92
CA LEU A 28 6.35 -17.87 4.59
C LEU A 28 6.39 -17.65 3.07
N ASP A 29 6.55 -16.39 2.67
CA ASP A 29 6.46 -15.98 1.28
C ASP A 29 7.47 -14.87 0.97
N VAL A 30 8.11 -14.95 -0.19
CA VAL A 30 9.01 -13.95 -0.75
C VAL A 30 8.84 -13.91 -2.25
N SER A 31 9.02 -12.75 -2.86
CA SER A 31 8.91 -12.54 -4.30
C SER A 31 10.00 -11.60 -4.81
N TYR A 32 10.22 -11.56 -6.13
CA TYR A 32 11.18 -10.68 -6.77
C TYR A 32 10.60 -9.99 -8.02
N GLY A 33 11.31 -8.98 -8.51
CA GLY A 33 10.92 -8.17 -9.66
C GLY A 33 9.73 -7.26 -9.34
N PRO A 34 8.98 -6.79 -10.36
CA PRO A 34 7.73 -6.10 -10.17
C PRO A 34 6.79 -7.02 -9.39
N SER A 35 6.53 -6.66 -8.13
CA SER A 35 5.72 -7.50 -7.25
C SER A 35 4.27 -7.04 -7.25
N THR A 36 3.40 -7.84 -6.63
CA THR A 36 2.03 -7.42 -6.36
C THR A 36 2.02 -6.18 -5.48
N GLY A 37 1.41 -5.11 -5.97
CA GLY A 37 1.32 -3.83 -5.28
C GLY A 37 1.41 -2.68 -6.26
N THR A 38 0.89 -1.56 -5.84
CA THR A 38 0.89 -0.33 -6.61
C THR A 38 1.74 0.71 -5.90
N GLY A 39 2.22 1.70 -6.62
CA GLY A 39 2.59 2.97 -6.03
C GLY A 39 1.32 3.80 -5.76
N LEU A 40 1.48 4.95 -5.15
CA LEU A 40 0.38 5.89 -4.92
C LEU A 40 0.87 7.34 -4.85
N VAL A 41 -0.05 8.27 -5.14
CA VAL A 41 -0.01 9.63 -4.60
C VAL A 41 -1.22 9.84 -3.69
N SER A 42 -0.95 10.45 -2.54
CA SER A 42 -1.94 10.84 -1.54
C SER A 42 -2.07 12.36 -1.60
N VAL A 43 -3.20 12.88 -2.01
CA VAL A 43 -3.43 14.31 -2.22
C VAL A 43 -4.77 14.75 -1.65
N GLU A 44 -4.77 15.87 -0.96
CA GLU A 44 -5.98 16.55 -0.46
C GLU A 44 -6.21 17.81 -1.26
N TYR A 45 -7.42 17.99 -1.74
CA TYR A 45 -7.91 19.19 -2.41
C TYR A 45 -8.81 19.95 -1.45
N THR A 46 -8.50 21.21 -1.21
CA THR A 46 -9.29 22.11 -0.36
C THR A 46 -9.89 23.20 -1.23
N PHE A 47 -11.21 23.29 -1.20
CA PHE A 47 -11.97 24.33 -1.86
C PHE A 47 -12.31 25.44 -0.85
N THR A 48 -12.24 26.68 -1.32
CA THR A 48 -12.57 27.87 -0.55
C THR A 48 -13.62 28.69 -1.32
N GLY A 49 -14.71 29.00 -0.67
CA GLY A 49 -15.84 29.75 -1.21
C GLY A 49 -16.25 30.88 -0.25
N GLU A 50 -17.53 31.27 -0.29
CA GLU A 50 -18.07 32.37 0.49
C GLU A 50 -19.27 31.89 1.32
N ALA A 51 -19.25 32.13 2.64
CA ALA A 51 -20.36 31.80 3.52
C ALA A 51 -21.55 32.75 3.35
N ALA A 52 -22.76 32.19 3.42
CA ALA A 52 -23.99 32.96 3.43
C ALA A 52 -25.08 32.22 4.20
N HIS A 53 -26.14 32.91 4.61
CA HIS A 53 -27.31 32.27 5.18
C HIS A 53 -28.10 31.54 4.07
N SER A 54 -28.15 30.20 4.12
CA SER A 54 -28.70 29.38 3.06
C SER A 54 -30.16 29.66 2.68
N ALA A 55 -31.00 30.07 3.64
CA ALA A 55 -32.39 30.43 3.39
C ALA A 55 -32.60 31.94 3.17
N GLY A 56 -31.75 32.79 3.76
CA GLY A 56 -31.97 34.26 3.74
C GLY A 56 -31.32 34.95 2.55
N ALA A 57 -30.13 34.54 2.16
CA ALA A 57 -29.37 35.16 1.07
C ALA A 57 -28.39 34.20 0.39
N PRO A 58 -28.84 33.03 -0.12
CA PRO A 58 -27.95 32.02 -0.72
C PRO A 58 -27.14 32.54 -1.93
N TRP A 59 -27.69 33.52 -2.68
CA TRP A 59 -27.01 34.12 -3.84
C TRP A 59 -25.73 34.88 -3.49
N ARG A 60 -25.49 35.16 -2.21
CA ARG A 60 -24.26 35.79 -1.70
C ARG A 60 -23.17 34.76 -1.41
N GLY A 61 -23.52 33.50 -1.31
CA GLY A 61 -22.58 32.41 -1.01
C GLY A 61 -21.94 31.79 -2.26
N ARG A 62 -20.84 31.11 -2.02
CA ARG A 62 -20.17 30.20 -2.98
C ARG A 62 -19.83 28.94 -2.22
N SER A 63 -20.53 27.86 -2.54
CA SER A 63 -20.41 26.61 -1.78
C SER A 63 -19.12 25.85 -2.16
N ALA A 64 -18.19 25.79 -1.24
CA ALA A 64 -17.01 24.95 -1.37
C ALA A 64 -17.34 23.45 -1.36
N LEU A 65 -18.45 23.04 -0.70
CA LEU A 65 -18.91 21.66 -0.71
C LEU A 65 -19.40 21.25 -2.09
N ASP A 66 -20.16 22.10 -2.78
CA ASP A 66 -20.63 21.83 -4.14
C ASP A 66 -19.44 21.62 -5.08
N ALA A 67 -18.37 22.43 -4.93
CA ALA A 67 -17.13 22.23 -5.68
C ALA A 67 -16.47 20.88 -5.40
N ALA A 68 -16.37 20.48 -4.14
CA ALA A 68 -15.79 19.20 -3.75
C ALA A 68 -16.63 18.01 -4.24
N GLU A 69 -17.98 18.13 -4.22
CA GLU A 69 -18.89 17.15 -4.79
C GLU A 69 -18.74 17.04 -6.31
N LEU A 70 -18.69 18.15 -7.03
CA LEU A 70 -18.46 18.18 -8.47
C LEU A 70 -17.11 17.57 -8.85
N MET A 71 -16.05 17.83 -8.08
CA MET A 71 -14.78 17.17 -8.26
C MET A 71 -14.90 15.64 -8.09
N ASN A 72 -15.61 15.17 -7.06
CA ASN A 72 -15.81 13.75 -6.82
C ASN A 72 -16.62 13.09 -7.94
N ILE A 73 -17.67 13.74 -8.43
CA ILE A 73 -18.48 13.29 -9.57
C ILE A 73 -17.63 13.24 -10.85
N GLY A 74 -16.91 14.32 -11.15
CA GLY A 74 -16.04 14.42 -12.33
C GLY A 74 -14.96 13.34 -12.32
N TRP A 75 -14.36 13.07 -11.16
CA TRP A 75 -13.41 11.97 -10.99
C TRP A 75 -14.08 10.60 -11.24
N ASN A 76 -15.29 10.37 -10.77
CA ASN A 76 -15.99 9.11 -11.00
C ASN A 76 -16.31 8.87 -12.48
N TYR A 77 -16.60 9.90 -13.25
CA TYR A 77 -16.75 9.80 -14.70
C TYR A 77 -15.41 9.55 -15.41
N LYS A 78 -14.34 10.23 -15.00
CA LYS A 78 -12.98 9.94 -15.51
C LYS A 78 -12.56 8.51 -15.22
N ARG A 79 -12.89 7.99 -14.02
CA ARG A 79 -12.53 6.64 -13.57
C ARG A 79 -13.09 5.55 -14.49
N GLU A 80 -14.23 5.75 -15.11
CA GLU A 80 -14.81 4.82 -16.10
C GLU A 80 -13.85 4.54 -17.27
N HIS A 81 -13.01 5.51 -17.62
CA HIS A 81 -12.08 5.45 -18.75
C HIS A 81 -10.63 5.12 -18.34
N LEU A 82 -10.37 4.81 -17.08
CA LEU A 82 -9.05 4.41 -16.63
C LEU A 82 -8.82 2.90 -16.84
N HIS A 83 -7.54 2.55 -17.06
CA HIS A 83 -7.16 1.14 -17.15
C HIS A 83 -7.57 0.37 -15.88
N PRO A 84 -8.04 -0.89 -15.98
CA PRO A 84 -8.53 -1.68 -14.83
C PRO A 84 -7.54 -1.86 -13.68
N LEU A 85 -6.23 -1.70 -13.92
CA LEU A 85 -5.20 -1.77 -12.87
C LEU A 85 -5.10 -0.49 -12.04
N LYS A 86 -5.58 0.65 -12.55
CA LYS A 86 -5.63 1.91 -11.80
C LYS A 86 -6.71 1.84 -10.71
N ARG A 87 -6.40 2.38 -9.54
CA ARG A 87 -7.33 2.42 -8.40
C ARG A 87 -7.33 3.80 -7.77
N SER A 88 -8.51 4.22 -7.33
CA SER A 88 -8.64 5.46 -6.56
C SER A 88 -9.64 5.28 -5.42
N HIS A 89 -9.40 5.99 -4.35
CA HIS A 89 -10.26 6.03 -3.16
C HIS A 89 -10.31 7.47 -2.69
N SER A 90 -11.45 7.93 -2.18
CA SER A 90 -11.61 9.27 -1.66
C SER A 90 -12.50 9.30 -0.44
N ILE A 91 -12.27 10.30 0.40
CA ILE A 91 -13.14 10.68 1.51
C ILE A 91 -13.22 12.21 1.58
N PHE A 92 -14.36 12.73 2.02
CA PHE A 92 -14.45 14.13 2.44
C PHE A 92 -13.83 14.26 3.83
N THR A 93 -12.88 15.17 3.99
CA THR A 93 -12.23 15.46 5.27
C THR A 93 -12.80 16.70 5.93
N ASP A 94 -13.47 17.55 5.15
CA ASP A 94 -14.22 18.71 5.59
C ASP A 94 -15.42 18.90 4.64
N ALA A 95 -16.62 19.12 5.17
CA ALA A 95 -17.86 19.26 4.37
C ALA A 95 -18.76 20.39 4.87
N GLY A 96 -18.23 21.33 5.66
CA GLY A 96 -18.96 22.44 6.25
C GLY A 96 -19.51 22.13 7.65
N ASP A 97 -20.19 23.10 8.27
CA ASP A 97 -20.57 23.05 9.67
C ASP A 97 -22.03 22.67 9.90
N GLN A 98 -22.98 23.34 9.20
CA GLN A 98 -24.40 23.15 9.42
C GLN A 98 -25.25 23.52 8.18
N PRO A 99 -26.45 22.92 7.99
CA PRO A 99 -27.22 23.07 6.74
C PRO A 99 -27.71 24.47 6.41
N ASN A 100 -27.82 25.37 7.38
CA ASN A 100 -28.29 26.74 7.19
C ASN A 100 -27.17 27.74 6.86
N VAL A 101 -25.93 27.26 6.70
CA VAL A 101 -24.78 28.06 6.29
C VAL A 101 -24.20 27.48 5.02
N VAL A 102 -24.05 28.27 3.96
CA VAL A 102 -23.32 27.88 2.75
C VAL A 102 -21.88 27.58 3.13
N PRO A 103 -21.36 26.35 2.88
CA PRO A 103 -20.01 25.98 3.27
C PRO A 103 -18.95 26.83 2.56
N SER A 104 -18.18 27.62 3.30
CA SER A 104 -17.08 28.41 2.76
C SER A 104 -15.79 27.61 2.63
N LYS A 105 -15.72 26.39 3.20
CA LYS A 105 -14.59 25.51 3.08
C LYS A 105 -15.08 24.06 3.00
N ALA A 106 -14.45 23.28 2.10
CA ALA A 106 -14.61 21.83 2.04
C ALA A 106 -13.32 21.20 1.52
N SER A 107 -13.07 19.96 1.92
CA SER A 107 -11.88 19.23 1.50
C SER A 107 -12.21 17.80 1.14
N ILE A 108 -11.56 17.29 0.09
CA ILE A 108 -11.64 15.91 -0.34
C ILE A 108 -10.23 15.32 -0.52
N TRP A 109 -10.00 14.17 0.08
CA TRP A 109 -8.72 13.49 0.09
C TRP A 109 -8.76 12.25 -0.79
N PHE A 110 -7.81 12.15 -1.72
CA PHE A 110 -7.66 11.04 -2.67
C PHE A 110 -6.42 10.22 -2.43
N PHE A 111 -6.54 8.90 -2.63
CA PHE A 111 -5.46 8.00 -2.98
C PHE A 111 -5.59 7.62 -4.45
N LEU A 112 -4.58 7.94 -5.27
CA LEU A 112 -4.50 7.62 -6.68
C LEU A 112 -3.37 6.60 -6.87
N ARG A 113 -3.68 5.43 -7.44
CA ARG A 113 -2.77 4.27 -7.46
C ARG A 113 -2.62 3.71 -8.87
N ASP A 114 -1.38 3.38 -9.23
CA ASP A 114 -1.04 2.64 -10.45
C ASP A 114 0.17 1.72 -10.19
N ILE A 115 0.43 0.83 -11.13
CA ILE A 115 1.59 -0.06 -11.16
C ILE A 115 2.86 0.64 -11.69
N THR A 116 2.72 1.84 -12.26
CA THR A 116 3.83 2.67 -12.77
C THR A 116 3.79 4.07 -12.16
N SER A 117 4.97 4.67 -11.96
CA SER A 117 5.08 6.05 -11.47
C SER A 117 4.52 7.06 -12.47
N GLU A 118 4.67 6.81 -13.77
CA GLU A 118 4.09 7.61 -14.85
C GLU A 118 2.55 7.61 -14.78
N GLY A 119 1.95 6.43 -14.65
CA GLY A 119 0.50 6.33 -14.53
C GLY A 119 -0.07 6.96 -13.26
N ILE A 120 0.70 7.01 -12.16
CA ILE A 120 0.34 7.74 -10.94
C ILE A 120 0.34 9.25 -11.22
N LEU A 121 1.36 9.75 -11.91
CA LEU A 121 1.48 11.16 -12.29
C LEU A 121 0.33 11.59 -13.22
N ASP A 122 -0.01 10.75 -14.20
CA ASP A 122 -1.16 10.99 -15.09
C ASP A 122 -2.47 11.13 -14.29
N MET A 123 -2.71 10.21 -13.35
CA MET A 123 -3.91 10.27 -12.50
C MET A 123 -3.92 11.54 -11.64
N TYR A 124 -2.77 11.94 -11.12
CA TYR A 124 -2.64 13.19 -10.35
C TYR A 124 -2.97 14.41 -11.20
N ASN A 125 -2.41 14.49 -12.42
CA ASN A 125 -2.68 15.59 -13.36
C ASN A 125 -4.17 15.64 -13.75
N ASP A 126 -4.80 14.50 -13.99
CA ASP A 126 -6.23 14.41 -14.25
C ASP A 126 -7.06 14.93 -13.08
N ALA A 127 -6.72 14.53 -11.85
CA ALA A 127 -7.42 14.98 -10.64
C ALA A 127 -7.25 16.49 -10.42
N ASP A 128 -6.06 17.02 -10.66
CA ASP A 128 -5.76 18.46 -10.55
C ASP A 128 -6.58 19.27 -11.59
N ASN A 129 -6.70 18.78 -12.82
CA ASN A 129 -7.53 19.43 -13.85
C ASN A 129 -9.02 19.37 -13.51
N ILE A 130 -9.50 18.26 -12.97
CA ILE A 130 -10.91 18.11 -12.54
C ILE A 130 -11.20 19.04 -11.38
N SER A 131 -10.29 19.20 -10.42
CA SER A 131 -10.45 20.11 -9.28
C SER A 131 -10.59 21.57 -9.73
N LYS A 132 -9.76 21.99 -10.70
CA LYS A 132 -9.84 23.33 -11.31
C LYS A 132 -11.15 23.55 -12.04
N GLY A 133 -11.62 22.52 -12.79
CA GLY A 133 -12.92 22.58 -13.45
C GLY A 133 -14.08 22.72 -12.46
N ALA A 134 -14.05 21.97 -11.35
CA ALA A 134 -15.04 22.07 -10.28
C ALA A 134 -15.07 23.46 -9.62
N ALA A 135 -13.90 24.01 -9.33
CA ALA A 135 -13.77 25.36 -8.76
C ALA A 135 -14.34 26.43 -9.72
N LEU A 136 -14.03 26.30 -11.02
CA LEU A 136 -14.56 27.22 -12.04
C LEU A 136 -16.08 27.17 -12.14
N MET A 137 -16.69 25.96 -12.08
CA MET A 137 -18.13 25.79 -12.15
C MET A 137 -18.89 26.39 -10.95
N THR A 138 -18.23 26.51 -9.81
CA THR A 138 -18.87 26.97 -8.55
C THR A 138 -18.41 28.36 -8.12
N ASP A 139 -17.56 29.01 -8.92
CA ASP A 139 -16.97 30.31 -8.59
C ASP A 139 -16.26 30.29 -7.22
N THR A 140 -15.48 29.21 -7.00
CA THR A 140 -14.67 28.97 -5.80
C THR A 140 -13.18 28.89 -6.15
N GLU A 141 -12.32 28.85 -5.15
CA GLU A 141 -10.88 28.59 -5.30
C GLU A 141 -10.53 27.18 -4.86
N VAL A 142 -9.49 26.59 -5.46
CA VAL A 142 -8.98 25.28 -5.06
C VAL A 142 -7.48 25.31 -4.83
N THR A 143 -7.04 24.63 -3.77
CA THR A 143 -5.64 24.34 -3.50
C THR A 143 -5.45 22.84 -3.32
N SER A 144 -4.30 22.31 -3.75
CA SER A 144 -3.95 20.91 -3.53
C SER A 144 -2.74 20.78 -2.62
N LYS A 145 -2.74 19.73 -1.79
CA LYS A 145 -1.63 19.37 -0.91
C LYS A 145 -1.30 17.90 -1.07
N VAL A 146 -0.14 17.58 -1.64
CA VAL A 146 0.38 16.22 -1.63
C VAL A 146 0.81 15.88 -0.20
N ILE A 147 0.15 14.87 0.39
CA ILE A 147 0.41 14.41 1.76
C ILE A 147 1.53 13.39 1.77
N GLY A 148 1.65 12.60 0.69
CA GLY A 148 2.71 11.62 0.51
C GLY A 148 2.63 10.94 -0.85
N ALA A 149 3.72 10.28 -1.22
CA ALA A 149 3.82 9.46 -2.41
C ALA A 149 4.61 8.18 -2.10
N ALA A 150 4.41 7.15 -2.89
CA ALA A 150 5.19 5.93 -2.84
C ALA A 150 5.33 5.35 -4.25
N SER A 151 6.53 5.01 -4.63
CA SER A 151 6.83 4.37 -5.91
C SER A 151 6.32 2.92 -5.94
N PRO A 152 5.94 2.38 -7.11
CA PRO A 152 5.77 0.95 -7.29
C PRO A 152 7.07 0.23 -6.94
N ARG A 153 6.97 -0.90 -6.24
CA ARG A 153 8.16 -1.62 -5.76
C ARG A 153 8.75 -2.57 -6.80
N HIS A 154 10.07 -2.75 -6.73
CA HIS A 154 10.80 -3.75 -7.50
C HIS A 154 11.76 -4.51 -6.58
N PHE A 155 11.45 -5.76 -6.25
CA PHE A 155 12.24 -6.53 -5.29
C PHE A 155 13.40 -7.26 -5.95
N ASN A 156 14.51 -7.35 -5.20
CA ASN A 156 15.77 -7.91 -5.64
C ASN A 156 15.71 -9.44 -5.74
N LYS A 157 16.02 -9.96 -6.92
CA LYS A 157 15.96 -11.39 -7.21
C LYS A 157 16.97 -12.19 -6.39
N ILE A 158 18.19 -11.71 -6.27
CA ILE A 158 19.28 -12.45 -5.59
C ILE A 158 18.96 -12.62 -4.10
N ILE A 159 18.45 -11.56 -3.47
CA ILE A 159 18.05 -11.64 -2.05
C ILE A 159 16.84 -12.57 -1.90
N ALA A 160 15.87 -12.49 -2.81
CA ALA A 160 14.67 -13.32 -2.75
C ALA A 160 14.99 -14.81 -2.91
N GLU A 161 15.87 -15.17 -3.82
CA GLU A 161 16.33 -16.56 -4.01
C GLU A 161 17.07 -17.09 -2.79
N ALA A 162 18.02 -16.33 -2.23
CA ALA A 162 18.73 -16.72 -1.01
C ALA A 162 17.77 -16.86 0.19
N MET A 163 16.84 -15.92 0.35
CA MET A 163 15.81 -15.98 1.39
C MET A 163 14.88 -17.18 1.21
N TYR A 164 14.53 -17.54 0.00
CA TYR A 164 13.66 -18.69 -0.28
C TYR A 164 14.33 -20.02 0.11
N GLU A 165 15.64 -20.15 -0.09
CA GLU A 165 16.38 -21.32 0.44
C GLU A 165 16.30 -21.40 1.96
N ASN A 166 16.43 -20.25 2.66
CA ASN A 166 16.27 -20.19 4.10
C ASN A 166 14.83 -20.47 4.57
N ILE A 167 13.82 -20.05 3.80
CA ILE A 167 12.41 -20.41 4.05
C ILE A 167 12.24 -21.94 4.01
N LYS A 168 12.81 -22.61 3.01
CA LYS A 168 12.74 -24.08 2.88
C LYS A 168 13.45 -24.80 4.04
N ASN A 169 14.59 -24.29 4.46
CA ASN A 169 15.39 -24.90 5.53
C ASN A 169 14.74 -24.73 6.91
N ILE A 170 14.11 -23.59 7.18
CA ILE A 170 13.48 -23.29 8.45
C ILE A 170 12.09 -23.90 8.55
N GLY A 171 11.32 -23.83 7.47
CA GLY A 171 9.98 -24.36 7.39
C GLY A 171 8.93 -23.54 8.13
N LEU A 172 7.67 -23.92 7.94
CA LEU A 172 6.54 -23.33 8.64
C LEU A 172 6.57 -23.70 10.14
N PRO A 173 5.93 -22.87 11.00
CA PRO A 173 5.75 -23.21 12.40
C PRO A 173 5.02 -24.56 12.58
N LYS A 174 5.36 -25.27 13.65
CA LYS A 174 4.58 -26.45 14.07
C LYS A 174 3.29 -25.96 14.74
N TRP A 175 2.22 -25.98 13.98
CA TRP A 175 0.89 -25.63 14.47
C TRP A 175 0.35 -26.71 15.41
N SER A 176 -0.19 -26.31 16.56
CA SER A 176 -0.90 -27.23 17.44
C SER A 176 -2.32 -27.53 16.91
N LYS A 177 -3.00 -28.48 17.51
CA LYS A 177 -4.42 -28.76 17.21
C LYS A 177 -5.30 -27.56 17.52
N GLU A 178 -5.00 -26.87 18.61
CA GLU A 178 -5.72 -25.67 19.06
C GLU A 178 -5.52 -24.50 18.09
N ASP A 179 -4.30 -24.29 17.57
CA ASP A 179 -4.03 -23.29 16.52
C ASP A 179 -4.90 -23.55 15.29
N GLN A 180 -4.94 -24.79 14.83
CA GLN A 180 -5.72 -25.17 13.64
C GLN A 180 -7.24 -25.09 13.91
N MET A 181 -7.69 -25.48 15.10
CA MET A 181 -9.11 -25.35 15.50
C MET A 181 -9.54 -23.88 15.53
N LEU A 182 -8.73 -23.02 16.15
CA LEU A 182 -8.99 -21.57 16.18
C LEU A 182 -9.04 -20.97 14.78
N ALA A 183 -8.06 -21.30 13.93
CA ALA A 183 -8.01 -20.79 12.56
C ALA A 183 -9.28 -21.18 11.78
N LYS A 184 -9.71 -22.43 11.84
CA LYS A 184 -10.93 -22.91 11.18
C LYS A 184 -12.20 -22.29 11.77
N ALA A 185 -12.25 -22.07 13.06
CA ALA A 185 -13.39 -21.41 13.71
C ALA A 185 -13.53 -19.96 13.23
N VAL A 186 -12.43 -19.21 13.18
CA VAL A 186 -12.43 -17.82 12.67
C VAL A 186 -12.80 -17.79 11.20
N GLN A 187 -12.23 -18.68 10.36
CA GLN A 187 -12.58 -18.79 8.95
C GLN A 187 -14.08 -19.05 8.74
N LYS A 188 -14.67 -19.94 9.54
CA LYS A 188 -16.11 -20.22 9.50
C LYS A 188 -16.94 -19.01 9.91
N GLU A 189 -16.56 -18.32 10.99
CA GLU A 189 -17.28 -17.15 11.52
C GLU A 189 -17.36 -16.02 10.51
N VAL A 190 -16.29 -15.81 9.74
CA VAL A 190 -16.26 -14.75 8.71
C VAL A 190 -16.71 -15.24 7.32
N ASN A 191 -17.29 -16.42 7.22
CA ASN A 191 -17.68 -17.04 5.94
C ASN A 191 -16.58 -17.05 4.90
N SER A 192 -15.35 -17.40 5.31
CA SER A 192 -14.22 -17.50 4.39
C SER A 192 -14.44 -18.65 3.39
N GLU A 193 -14.07 -18.42 2.13
CA GLU A 193 -14.02 -19.50 1.12
C GLU A 193 -12.94 -20.55 1.44
N ASN A 194 -11.90 -20.17 2.17
CA ASN A 194 -10.85 -21.05 2.62
C ASN A 194 -11.13 -21.52 4.07
N LEU A 195 -11.46 -22.79 4.25
CA LEU A 195 -11.73 -23.42 5.56
C LEU A 195 -10.62 -24.42 5.97
N ASN A 196 -9.45 -24.37 5.34
CA ASN A 196 -8.37 -25.35 5.56
C ASN A 196 -7.56 -25.11 6.84
N GLY A 197 -7.78 -23.97 7.53
CA GLY A 197 -6.98 -23.57 8.68
C GLY A 197 -5.66 -22.91 8.26
N LEU A 198 -4.61 -23.10 9.06
CA LEU A 198 -3.28 -22.53 8.84
C LEU A 198 -2.52 -23.31 7.76
N ALA A 199 -1.67 -22.63 7.03
CA ALA A 199 -0.83 -23.20 5.98
C ALA A 199 0.09 -24.30 6.55
N THR A 200 0.16 -25.43 5.84
CA THR A 200 1.05 -26.56 6.15
C THR A 200 2.09 -26.82 5.05
N VAL A 201 2.01 -26.07 3.96
CA VAL A 201 2.95 -26.11 2.83
C VAL A 201 3.48 -24.70 2.59
N ILE A 202 4.78 -24.58 2.39
CA ILE A 202 5.46 -23.33 2.05
C ILE A 202 5.02 -22.86 0.67
N SER A 203 4.78 -21.56 0.51
CA SER A 203 4.53 -20.96 -0.80
C SER A 203 5.76 -21.08 -1.70
N GLU A 204 5.53 -21.21 -3.01
CA GLU A 204 6.62 -21.13 -3.98
C GLU A 204 7.20 -19.72 -4.05
N LEU A 205 8.46 -19.61 -4.51
CA LEU A 205 9.07 -18.32 -4.78
C LEU A 205 8.24 -17.51 -5.78
N GLY A 206 7.77 -16.37 -5.35
CA GLY A 206 6.95 -15.47 -6.16
C GLY A 206 7.74 -14.88 -7.32
N LYS A 207 7.29 -15.16 -8.55
CA LYS A 207 7.88 -14.65 -9.79
C LYS A 207 7.24 -13.33 -10.22
N PRO A 208 7.95 -12.51 -11.03
CA PRO A 208 7.37 -11.29 -11.59
C PRO A 208 6.08 -11.56 -12.35
N ARG A 209 5.09 -10.70 -12.17
CA ARG A 209 3.84 -10.69 -12.94
C ARG A 209 3.82 -9.48 -13.84
N LYS A 210 3.39 -9.66 -15.11
CA LYS A 210 3.26 -8.55 -16.06
C LYS A 210 2.21 -7.53 -15.60
N GLU A 211 1.14 -8.02 -14.98
CA GLU A 211 0.02 -7.21 -14.51
C GLU A 211 -0.35 -7.66 -13.08
N PRO A 212 0.20 -7.01 -12.05
CA PRO A 212 -0.21 -7.28 -10.68
C PRO A 212 -1.64 -6.79 -10.46
N ILE A 213 -2.57 -7.71 -10.20
CA ILE A 213 -4.01 -7.41 -10.10
C ILE A 213 -4.39 -6.74 -8.78
N SER A 214 -3.56 -6.87 -7.74
CA SER A 214 -3.90 -6.35 -6.42
C SER A 214 -2.66 -6.00 -5.61
N GLY A 215 -2.86 -5.26 -4.56
CA GLY A 215 -1.88 -4.97 -3.55
C GLY A 215 -1.98 -3.55 -3.04
N GLY A 216 -1.64 -3.41 -1.76
CA GLY A 216 -1.49 -2.12 -1.15
C GLY A 216 -0.27 -1.39 -1.70
N SER A 217 -0.18 -0.12 -1.39
CA SER A 217 1.01 0.69 -1.58
C SER A 217 1.65 0.94 -0.22
N ASP A 218 2.95 0.91 -0.20
CA ASP A 218 3.76 1.32 0.93
C ASP A 218 5.06 1.98 0.41
N ASP A 219 5.72 2.70 1.28
CA ASP A 219 6.93 3.46 0.94
C ASP A 219 8.21 2.61 0.89
N ILE A 220 8.12 1.28 0.98
CA ILE A 220 9.24 0.38 0.69
C ILE A 220 9.62 0.41 -0.81
N GLY A 221 8.67 0.81 -1.66
CA GLY A 221 8.92 1.02 -3.08
C GLY A 221 10.09 1.96 -3.33
N ASP A 222 10.11 3.11 -2.67
CA ASP A 222 11.17 4.11 -2.83
C ASP A 222 12.54 3.56 -2.42
N ILE A 223 12.59 2.77 -1.33
CA ILE A 223 13.83 2.10 -0.90
C ILE A 223 14.25 1.05 -1.93
N SER A 224 13.30 0.30 -2.51
CA SER A 224 13.60 -0.79 -3.45
C SER A 224 14.24 -0.33 -4.77
N TRP A 225 14.10 0.95 -5.12
CA TRP A 225 14.77 1.58 -6.24
C TRP A 225 16.13 2.21 -5.87
N THR A 226 16.46 2.28 -4.58
CA THR A 226 17.69 2.90 -4.09
C THR A 226 18.73 1.88 -3.68
N ILE A 227 18.31 0.83 -2.96
CA ILE A 227 19.19 -0.24 -2.49
C ILE A 227 18.55 -1.62 -2.72
N PRO A 228 19.35 -2.70 -2.81
CA PRO A 228 18.82 -4.06 -2.93
C PRO A 228 17.84 -4.37 -1.80
N THR A 229 16.57 -4.59 -2.15
CA THR A 229 15.47 -4.72 -1.16
C THR A 229 14.61 -5.93 -1.46
N VAL A 230 14.10 -6.58 -0.41
CA VAL A 230 13.13 -7.67 -0.47
C VAL A 230 12.12 -7.54 0.67
N THR A 231 10.94 -8.13 0.50
CA THR A 231 9.95 -8.27 1.58
C THR A 231 9.73 -9.73 1.91
N LEU A 232 9.98 -10.11 3.18
CA LEU A 232 9.52 -11.37 3.74
C LEU A 232 8.09 -11.22 4.27
N ARG A 233 7.18 -12.07 3.83
CA ARG A 233 5.90 -12.29 4.52
C ARG A 233 6.02 -13.48 5.44
N PHE A 234 5.48 -13.37 6.66
CA PHE A 234 5.56 -14.42 7.67
C PHE A 234 4.18 -14.76 8.22
N PRO A 235 3.92 -16.05 8.60
CA PRO A 235 2.59 -16.57 8.86
C PRO A 235 2.06 -16.21 10.25
N SER A 236 1.81 -14.94 10.49
CA SER A 236 1.21 -14.41 11.73
C SER A 236 -0.28 -14.08 11.58
N ASN A 237 -0.89 -14.49 10.46
CA ASN A 237 -2.31 -14.33 10.21
C ASN A 237 -2.92 -15.65 9.69
N ILE A 238 -4.23 -15.74 9.72
CA ILE A 238 -5.01 -16.89 9.26
C ILE A 238 -5.32 -16.70 7.75
N PRO A 239 -5.13 -17.74 6.91
CA PRO A 239 -5.47 -17.68 5.49
C PRO A 239 -6.96 -17.39 5.25
N GLY A 240 -7.26 -16.63 4.18
CA GLY A 240 -8.64 -16.37 3.74
C GLY A 240 -9.40 -15.32 4.55
N LEU A 241 -8.74 -14.62 5.50
CA LEU A 241 -9.34 -13.49 6.18
C LEU A 241 -9.25 -12.22 5.31
N GLN A 242 -10.30 -11.39 5.38
CA GLN A 242 -10.35 -10.12 4.67
C GLN A 242 -9.40 -9.10 5.33
N GLY A 243 -8.61 -8.39 4.53
CA GLY A 243 -7.73 -7.32 5.00
C GLY A 243 -8.53 -6.20 5.69
N HIS A 244 -7.93 -5.55 6.70
CA HIS A 244 -8.55 -4.47 7.49
C HIS A 244 -9.87 -4.87 8.20
N HIS A 245 -10.04 -6.16 8.49
CA HIS A 245 -11.19 -6.71 9.20
C HIS A 245 -10.81 -7.11 10.64
N TRP A 246 -11.76 -7.07 11.57
CA TRP A 246 -11.53 -7.40 13.00
C TRP A 246 -10.89 -8.79 13.20
N SER A 247 -11.21 -9.75 12.33
CA SER A 247 -10.68 -11.12 12.41
C SER A 247 -9.15 -11.18 12.29
N ASN A 248 -8.53 -10.25 11.54
CA ASN A 248 -7.08 -10.15 11.49
C ASN A 248 -6.49 -9.72 12.84
N ALA A 249 -7.15 -8.82 13.56
CA ALA A 249 -6.70 -8.40 14.89
C ALA A 249 -6.73 -9.57 15.89
N ILE A 250 -7.78 -10.41 15.84
CA ILE A 250 -7.84 -11.64 16.65
C ILE A 250 -6.68 -12.57 16.32
N ALA A 251 -6.45 -12.87 15.05
CA ALA A 251 -5.36 -13.76 14.63
C ALA A 251 -4.01 -13.28 15.16
N MET A 252 -3.73 -11.98 15.03
CA MET A 252 -2.46 -11.38 15.45
C MET A 252 -2.28 -11.30 16.97
N ALA A 253 -3.34 -11.41 17.76
CA ALA A 253 -3.30 -11.41 19.22
C ALA A 253 -3.16 -12.82 19.84
N THR A 254 -2.87 -13.84 19.04
CA THR A 254 -2.86 -15.24 19.45
C THR A 254 -1.47 -15.90 19.31
N PRO A 255 -1.26 -17.10 19.87
CA PRO A 255 -0.02 -17.87 19.66
C PRO A 255 0.32 -18.13 18.19
N ILE A 256 -0.65 -18.10 17.28
CA ILE A 256 -0.42 -18.20 15.83
C ILE A 256 0.55 -17.11 15.37
N ALA A 257 0.28 -15.84 15.74
CA ALA A 257 1.12 -14.72 15.37
C ALA A 257 2.53 -14.83 15.96
N HIS A 258 2.66 -15.25 17.21
CA HIS A 258 3.96 -15.42 17.87
C HIS A 258 4.81 -16.50 17.20
N LYS A 259 4.22 -17.64 16.85
CA LYS A 259 4.89 -18.72 16.13
C LYS A 259 5.33 -18.27 14.73
N GLY A 260 4.44 -17.57 14.01
CA GLY A 260 4.72 -17.01 12.69
C GLY A 260 5.83 -15.97 12.72
N GLY A 261 5.77 -15.01 13.65
CA GLY A 261 6.82 -14.00 13.84
C GLY A 261 8.18 -14.62 14.18
N THR A 262 8.19 -15.67 15.03
CA THR A 262 9.43 -16.40 15.35
C THR A 262 10.03 -17.09 14.12
N ALA A 263 9.20 -17.72 13.28
CA ALA A 263 9.67 -18.34 12.04
C ALA A 263 10.22 -17.28 11.08
N GLY A 264 9.52 -16.17 10.91
CA GLY A 264 9.97 -15.02 10.10
C GLY A 264 11.30 -14.46 10.58
N ALA A 265 11.46 -14.25 11.88
CA ALA A 265 12.71 -13.76 12.47
C ALA A 265 13.91 -14.69 12.19
N LYS A 266 13.71 -16.02 12.24
CA LYS A 266 14.73 -17.00 11.88
C LYS A 266 15.13 -16.91 10.41
N VAL A 267 14.16 -16.74 9.50
CA VAL A 267 14.44 -16.58 8.06
C VAL A 267 15.24 -15.30 7.81
N VAL A 268 14.86 -14.19 8.42
CA VAL A 268 15.61 -12.92 8.29
C VAL A 268 17.03 -13.10 8.79
N ALA A 269 17.22 -13.64 10.01
CA ALA A 269 18.53 -13.84 10.58
C ALA A 269 19.43 -14.74 9.72
N ALA A 270 18.93 -15.87 9.24
CA ALA A 270 19.67 -16.77 8.35
C ALA A 270 20.05 -16.09 7.04
N THR A 271 19.14 -15.30 6.45
CA THR A 271 19.42 -14.56 5.22
C THR A 271 20.49 -13.48 5.43
N VAL A 272 20.43 -12.74 6.54
CA VAL A 272 21.47 -11.75 6.89
C VAL A 272 22.83 -12.44 7.06
N ILE A 273 22.88 -13.58 7.74
CA ILE A 273 24.13 -14.36 7.91
C ILE A 273 24.69 -14.78 6.55
N ASP A 274 23.86 -15.24 5.61
CA ASP A 274 24.32 -15.58 4.26
C ASP A 274 25.01 -14.41 3.56
N PHE A 275 24.43 -13.22 3.63
CA PHE A 275 25.00 -12.02 2.99
C PHE A 275 26.25 -11.50 3.71
N LEU A 276 26.35 -11.64 5.03
CA LEU A 276 27.55 -11.31 5.79
C LEU A 276 28.72 -12.29 5.54
N THR A 277 28.42 -13.56 5.35
CA THR A 277 29.44 -14.62 5.17
C THR A 277 29.80 -14.89 3.72
N LYS A 278 28.97 -14.46 2.76
CA LYS A 278 29.13 -14.67 1.31
C LYS A 278 29.12 -13.35 0.56
N PRO A 279 30.21 -12.57 0.55
CA PRO A 279 30.26 -11.23 -0.08
C PRO A 279 29.86 -11.22 -1.55
N THR A 280 30.02 -12.33 -2.25
CA THR A 280 29.60 -12.48 -3.66
C THR A 280 28.08 -12.30 -3.85
N LEU A 281 27.26 -12.72 -2.87
CA LEU A 281 25.80 -12.52 -2.94
C LEU A 281 25.43 -11.04 -2.89
N LEU A 282 26.09 -10.27 -2.03
CA LEU A 282 25.84 -8.83 -1.93
C LEU A 282 26.21 -8.11 -3.23
N ASN A 283 27.36 -8.45 -3.82
CA ASN A 283 27.78 -7.90 -5.10
C ASN A 283 26.80 -8.26 -6.23
N GLN A 284 26.31 -9.48 -6.27
CA GLN A 284 25.29 -9.89 -7.22
C GLN A 284 23.97 -9.14 -7.04
N ALA A 285 23.55 -8.90 -5.78
CA ALA A 285 22.34 -8.13 -5.49
C ALA A 285 22.47 -6.65 -5.93
N LYS A 286 23.63 -6.03 -5.70
CA LYS A 286 23.92 -4.67 -6.19
C LYS A 286 23.95 -4.60 -7.72
N ASN A 287 24.56 -5.58 -8.38
CA ASN A 287 24.57 -5.66 -9.84
C ASN A 287 23.17 -5.84 -10.43
N TYR A 288 22.31 -6.69 -9.80
CA TYR A 288 20.92 -6.83 -10.23
C TYR A 288 20.17 -5.50 -10.15
N LEU A 289 20.35 -4.74 -9.07
CA LEU A 289 19.72 -3.41 -8.94
C LEU A 289 20.18 -2.45 -10.05
N SER A 290 21.48 -2.43 -10.37
CA SER A 290 22.00 -1.59 -11.44
C SER A 290 21.39 -1.93 -12.81
N LEU A 291 21.12 -3.21 -13.08
CA LEU A 291 20.52 -3.65 -14.36
C LEU A 291 19.05 -3.22 -14.53
N ILE A 292 18.30 -3.03 -13.47
CA ILE A 292 16.91 -2.60 -13.57
C ILE A 292 16.76 -1.07 -13.74
N HIS A 293 17.84 -0.34 -13.62
CA HIS A 293 17.89 1.12 -13.86
C HIS A 293 18.27 1.50 -15.29
N ILE A 294 18.59 0.51 -16.13
CA ILE A 294 18.91 0.71 -17.56
C ILE A 294 17.61 0.64 -18.37
#